data_21259540729657abc28aaa675583dc50
#
_entry.id   21259540729657abc28aaa675583dc50
#
_cell.length_a   1.000
_cell.length_b   1.000
_cell.length_c   1.000
_cell.angle_alpha   90.00
_cell.angle_beta   90.00
_cell.angle_gamma   90.00
#
_symmetry.space_group_name_H-M   'P 1'
#
loop_
_entity.id
_entity.type
_entity.pdbx_description
1 polymer ?
#
loop_
_entity_poly.entity_id
_entity_poly.type
_entity_poly.pdbx_seq_one_letter_code
_entity_poly.pdbx_strand_id
1 'polypeptide(L)'
;VGARSGRDARGPLVGLLIAALVSAACAGGGLAEPEGERPTPDRSAASPGPSTTRADSTTSVAEFKQDVADAQAVAEPYWAAQFKASGQGFQPIRRITSYQRAGEVSCGGQPLPRNNAVYCSRGDFIAYDIAWSVAAFRQVGDAFVFYLLGHEYAHGIQVRLGINYSFTIQQELQADCMAGAYLGDSVRSGDLNLAEGDLEEFREGVAAVGDDPDQPWFAEGSHGTSEQRTESFFRGYERSLKACDLG
;
A
#
# COMPACT_ATOMS: atom_id res chain seq x y z
N VAL A 1 -54.42 -2.15 20.60
CA VAL A 1 -55.38 -1.05 20.45
C VAL A 1 -54.59 0.18 19.98
N GLY A 2 -54.93 0.73 18.81
CA GLY A 2 -54.64 2.10 18.46
C GLY A 2 -53.70 2.31 17.28
N ALA A 3 -54.25 2.22 16.05
CA ALA A 3 -53.70 2.79 14.83
C ALA A 3 -53.98 4.30 14.74
N ARG A 4 -53.15 5.01 13.94
CA ARG A 4 -53.45 6.12 12.97
C ARG A 4 -52.16 6.71 12.48
N SER A 5 -51.87 6.57 11.15
CA SER A 5 -52.33 7.42 10.04
C SER A 5 -51.60 8.77 9.95
N GLY A 6 -50.65 8.89 9.05
CA GLY A 6 -50.72 9.53 7.74
C GLY A 6 -50.28 10.98 7.72
N ARG A 7 -49.36 11.35 6.83
CA ARG A 7 -49.60 12.38 5.79
C ARG A 7 -48.38 12.63 4.92
N ASP A 8 -48.62 12.50 3.63
CA ASP A 8 -47.76 12.97 2.55
C ASP A 8 -47.57 14.49 2.60
N ALA A 9 -46.41 14.96 2.16
CA ALA A 9 -46.23 16.30 1.62
C ALA A 9 -45.22 16.28 0.46
N ARG A 10 -45.78 16.35 -0.74
CA ARG A 10 -45.08 16.68 -1.99
C ARG A 10 -44.95 18.21 -2.09
N GLY A 11 -43.85 18.72 -2.63
CA GLY A 11 -43.69 20.10 -3.08
C GLY A 11 -42.31 20.33 -3.71
N PRO A 12 -42.15 21.33 -4.61
CA PRO A 12 -42.06 21.04 -6.05
C PRO A 12 -40.65 21.32 -6.61
N LEU A 13 -40.44 20.79 -7.83
CA LEU A 13 -39.36 21.10 -8.79
C LEU A 13 -39.28 22.57 -9.13
N VAL A 14 -38.10 23.15 -9.03
CA VAL A 14 -37.75 24.42 -9.72
C VAL A 14 -36.59 24.16 -10.65
N GLY A 15 -36.89 24.11 -11.93
CA GLY A 15 -35.94 24.14 -13.01
C GLY A 15 -35.36 25.53 -13.19
N LEU A 16 -34.06 25.62 -13.41
CA LEU A 16 -33.42 26.85 -13.88
C LEU A 16 -32.64 26.57 -15.16
N LEU A 17 -33.19 27.05 -16.26
CA LEU A 17 -32.53 27.17 -17.55
C LEU A 17 -31.56 28.36 -17.49
N ILE A 18 -30.33 28.18 -17.92
CA ILE A 18 -29.42 29.28 -18.25
C ILE A 18 -28.88 29.09 -19.66
N ALA A 19 -29.14 30.14 -20.43
CA ALA A 19 -28.90 30.27 -21.85
C ALA A 19 -27.41 30.40 -22.21
N ALA A 20 -27.11 29.91 -23.41
CA ALA A 20 -25.86 30.11 -24.12
C ALA A 20 -25.75 31.58 -24.62
N LEU A 21 -24.57 32.15 -24.48
CA LEU A 21 -24.18 33.35 -25.24
C LEU A 21 -22.91 33.05 -26.03
N VAL A 22 -23.09 32.99 -27.32
CA VAL A 22 -22.05 33.02 -28.36
C VAL A 22 -21.65 34.48 -28.57
N SER A 23 -20.37 34.78 -28.63
CA SER A 23 -19.85 36.01 -29.17
C SER A 23 -18.64 35.79 -30.05
N ALA A 24 -18.70 36.37 -31.19
CA ALA A 24 -17.91 36.17 -32.38
C ALA A 24 -16.56 36.90 -32.38
N ALA A 25 -15.76 36.46 -33.30
CA ALA A 25 -14.43 36.86 -33.74
C ALA A 25 -14.20 38.35 -33.98
N CYS A 26 -12.95 38.78 -33.84
CA CYS A 26 -12.33 39.80 -34.70
C CYS A 26 -10.87 39.43 -35.00
N ALA A 27 -10.58 39.38 -36.27
CA ALA A 27 -9.25 39.21 -36.84
C ALA A 27 -8.48 40.55 -36.81
N GLY A 28 -7.18 40.52 -36.64
CA GLY A 28 -6.32 41.72 -36.76
C GLY A 28 -4.85 41.33 -36.87
N GLY A 29 -4.31 41.47 -38.01
CA GLY A 29 -3.07 41.56 -38.66
C GLY A 29 -1.75 41.66 -37.88
N GLY A 30 -0.75 41.03 -38.48
CA GLY A 30 0.58 40.76 -37.99
C GLY A 30 1.49 41.97 -37.84
N LEU A 31 2.57 41.68 -37.16
CA LEU A 31 3.94 42.22 -37.35
C LEU A 31 4.92 41.19 -36.84
N ALA A 32 5.89 40.83 -37.65
CA ALA A 32 6.99 39.93 -37.32
C ALA A 32 7.99 40.68 -36.42
N GLU A 33 8.33 40.09 -35.28
CA GLU A 33 9.46 40.50 -34.47
C GLU A 33 10.52 39.35 -34.40
N PRO A 34 11.81 39.68 -34.21
CA PRO A 34 12.93 38.81 -34.51
C PRO A 34 13.07 37.65 -33.51
N GLU A 35 13.51 36.53 -34.00
CA GLU A 35 13.87 35.33 -33.27
C GLU A 35 14.92 35.62 -32.18
N GLY A 36 14.46 35.80 -30.97
CA GLY A 36 15.28 35.69 -29.78
C GLY A 36 15.43 34.21 -29.42
N GLU A 37 16.65 33.77 -29.36
CA GLU A 37 17.09 32.44 -28.89
C GLU A 37 16.39 32.13 -27.56
N ARG A 38 15.46 31.21 -27.57
CA ARG A 38 14.89 30.65 -26.32
C ARG A 38 15.95 29.82 -25.62
N PRO A 39 16.23 30.07 -24.35
CA PRO A 39 17.03 29.13 -23.60
C PRO A 39 16.31 27.79 -23.59
N THR A 40 17.01 26.73 -23.96
CA THR A 40 16.57 25.36 -23.83
C THR A 40 16.20 25.11 -22.37
N PRO A 41 14.99 24.60 -22.06
CA PRO A 41 14.66 24.22 -20.70
C PRO A 41 15.65 23.12 -20.29
N ASP A 42 16.35 23.40 -19.22
CA ASP A 42 17.12 22.44 -18.45
C ASP A 42 16.26 21.18 -18.27
N ARG A 43 16.78 20.02 -18.67
CA ARG A 43 16.13 18.74 -18.43
C ARG A 43 16.12 18.53 -16.92
N SER A 44 15.13 19.10 -16.25
CA SER A 44 14.76 18.67 -14.91
C SER A 44 14.67 17.15 -14.92
N ALA A 45 15.34 16.56 -13.96
CA ALA A 45 15.37 15.13 -13.74
C ALA A 45 13.96 14.55 -13.94
N ALA A 46 13.82 13.65 -14.89
CA ALA A 46 12.57 12.93 -15.09
C ALA A 46 12.19 12.30 -13.76
N SER A 47 10.99 12.58 -13.28
CA SER A 47 10.42 11.81 -12.18
C SER A 47 10.56 10.33 -12.52
N PRO A 48 10.98 9.47 -11.60
CA PRO A 48 11.01 8.04 -11.86
C PRO A 48 9.64 7.62 -12.36
N GLY A 49 9.60 6.87 -13.45
CA GLY A 49 8.36 6.31 -13.97
C GLY A 49 7.71 5.37 -12.94
N PRO A 50 6.44 5.00 -13.14
CA PRO A 50 5.75 4.10 -12.23
C PRO A 50 6.53 2.79 -12.08
N SER A 51 6.63 2.29 -10.85
CA SER A 51 7.16 0.95 -10.59
C SER A 51 6.22 -0.10 -11.19
N THR A 52 6.77 -1.17 -11.71
CA THR A 52 6.01 -2.28 -12.29
C THR A 52 6.41 -3.57 -11.58
N THR A 53 5.42 -4.38 -11.24
CA THR A 53 5.64 -5.80 -11.00
C THR A 53 6.08 -6.44 -12.32
N ARG A 54 6.94 -7.45 -12.29
CA ARG A 54 7.43 -8.11 -13.49
C ARG A 54 6.67 -9.40 -13.74
N ALA A 55 6.33 -9.64 -15.00
CA ALA A 55 5.86 -10.97 -15.37
C ALA A 55 7.00 -11.98 -15.18
N ASP A 56 6.70 -13.03 -14.46
CA ASP A 56 7.63 -14.07 -14.02
C ASP A 56 8.35 -14.74 -15.19
N SER A 57 9.60 -14.35 -15.42
CA SER A 57 10.48 -15.06 -16.34
C SER A 57 11.75 -15.60 -15.69
N THR A 58 12.16 -15.05 -14.54
CA THR A 58 13.33 -15.50 -13.77
C THR A 58 13.13 -15.21 -12.29
N THR A 59 13.34 -16.20 -11.45
CA THR A 59 13.14 -16.13 -10.00
C THR A 59 14.46 -16.15 -9.26
N SER A 60 15.27 -15.12 -9.50
CA SER A 60 16.61 -15.01 -8.89
C SER A 60 16.58 -14.24 -7.57
N VAL A 61 17.58 -14.46 -6.72
CA VAL A 61 17.81 -13.67 -5.50
C VAL A 61 18.05 -12.19 -5.83
N ALA A 62 18.66 -11.90 -6.97
CA ALA A 62 18.92 -10.53 -7.39
C ALA A 62 17.62 -9.80 -7.77
N GLU A 63 16.73 -10.48 -8.47
CA GLU A 63 15.38 -9.99 -8.82
C GLU A 63 14.54 -9.76 -7.58
N PHE A 64 14.42 -10.74 -6.69
CA PHE A 64 13.76 -10.56 -5.41
C PHE A 64 14.26 -9.32 -4.64
N LYS A 65 15.57 -9.09 -4.61
CA LYS A 65 16.13 -7.89 -3.95
C LYS A 65 15.78 -6.59 -4.67
N GLN A 66 15.66 -6.64 -5.99
CA GLN A 66 15.19 -5.50 -6.75
C GLN A 66 13.73 -5.21 -6.44
N ASP A 67 12.88 -6.23 -6.37
CA ASP A 67 11.45 -6.08 -6.05
C ASP A 67 11.24 -5.55 -4.63
N VAL A 68 12.08 -5.94 -3.67
CA VAL A 68 12.10 -5.33 -2.33
C VAL A 68 12.43 -3.83 -2.40
N ALA A 69 13.39 -3.44 -3.25
CA ALA A 69 13.74 -2.02 -3.41
C ALA A 69 12.62 -1.25 -4.13
N ASP A 70 12.00 -1.86 -5.14
CA ASP A 70 10.88 -1.27 -5.88
C ASP A 70 9.64 -1.12 -4.97
N ALA A 71 9.31 -2.12 -4.17
CA ALA A 71 8.23 -2.07 -3.18
C ALA A 71 8.47 -0.96 -2.14
N GLN A 72 9.71 -0.79 -1.67
CA GLN A 72 10.08 0.33 -0.78
C GLN A 72 9.91 1.68 -1.48
N ALA A 73 10.34 1.80 -2.74
CA ALA A 73 10.25 3.03 -3.53
C ALA A 73 8.79 3.47 -3.78
N VAL A 74 7.83 2.54 -3.77
CA VAL A 74 6.40 2.85 -3.85
C VAL A 74 5.83 3.16 -2.46
N ALA A 75 6.21 2.39 -1.42
CA ALA A 75 5.65 2.55 -0.07
C ALA A 75 6.03 3.88 0.58
N GLU A 76 7.28 4.30 0.48
CA GLU A 76 7.75 5.52 1.18
C GLU A 76 7.05 6.81 0.72
N PRO A 77 6.94 7.11 -0.60
CA PRO A 77 6.20 8.27 -1.05
C PRO A 77 4.71 8.22 -0.69
N TYR A 78 4.10 7.03 -0.78
CA TYR A 78 2.71 6.85 -0.39
C TYR A 78 2.48 7.27 1.06
N TRP A 79 3.24 6.70 2.00
CA TRP A 79 3.11 7.02 3.42
C TRP A 79 3.49 8.47 3.73
N ALA A 80 4.51 9.00 3.07
CA ALA A 80 4.87 10.41 3.20
C ALA A 80 3.72 11.34 2.81
N ALA A 81 2.99 11.01 1.75
CA ALA A 81 1.81 11.76 1.31
C ALA A 81 0.66 11.67 2.33
N GLN A 82 0.41 10.48 2.92
CA GLN A 82 -0.64 10.29 3.93
C GLN A 82 -0.35 11.10 5.21
N PHE A 83 0.89 11.03 5.72
CA PHE A 83 1.30 11.81 6.88
C PHE A 83 1.23 13.32 6.62
N LYS A 84 1.69 13.76 5.45
CA LYS A 84 1.55 15.16 5.04
C LYS A 84 0.09 15.62 4.98
N ALA A 85 -0.80 14.78 4.43
CA ALA A 85 -2.23 15.08 4.34
C ALA A 85 -2.89 15.20 5.72
N SER A 86 -2.39 14.46 6.72
CA SER A 86 -2.84 14.56 8.12
C SER A 86 -2.11 15.65 8.93
N GLY A 87 -1.24 16.44 8.30
CA GLY A 87 -0.47 17.51 8.98
C GLY A 87 0.68 16.99 9.84
N GLN A 88 1.09 15.74 9.67
CA GLN A 88 2.15 15.10 10.44
C GLN A 88 3.44 14.97 9.64
N GLY A 89 4.58 14.94 10.33
CA GLY A 89 5.86 14.62 9.73
C GLY A 89 6.04 13.11 9.55
N PHE A 90 6.49 12.69 8.38
CA PHE A 90 6.81 11.30 8.11
C PHE A 90 8.29 11.01 8.36
N GLN A 91 8.56 9.88 9.00
CA GLN A 91 9.90 9.32 9.13
C GLN A 91 9.88 7.92 8.49
N PRO A 92 10.63 7.69 7.41
CA PRO A 92 10.70 6.35 6.78
C PRO A 92 11.31 5.34 7.75
N ILE A 93 11.11 4.05 7.45
CA ILE A 93 11.76 2.97 8.20
C ILE A 93 13.28 3.06 7.95
N ARG A 94 14.07 3.03 9.02
CA ARG A 94 15.50 3.31 8.96
C ARG A 94 16.30 2.33 8.11
N ARG A 95 15.86 1.07 8.04
CA ARG A 95 16.61 0.02 7.34
C ARG A 95 15.70 -1.14 6.98
N ILE A 96 15.92 -1.70 5.79
CA ILE A 96 15.41 -3.00 5.37
C ILE A 96 16.62 -3.90 5.17
N THR A 97 16.63 -5.11 5.73
CA THR A 97 17.79 -6.01 5.72
C THR A 97 17.37 -7.46 5.65
N SER A 98 18.19 -8.29 5.02
CA SER A 98 17.99 -9.73 5.02
C SER A 98 18.93 -10.43 5.99
N TYR A 99 18.58 -11.65 6.40
CA TYR A 99 19.43 -12.57 7.14
C TYR A 99 19.33 -13.99 6.58
N GLN A 100 20.31 -14.85 6.90
CA GLN A 100 20.39 -16.22 6.38
C GLN A 100 20.31 -17.28 7.46
N ARG A 101 20.58 -16.93 8.71
CA ARG A 101 20.61 -17.85 9.85
C ARG A 101 19.79 -17.30 11.02
N ALA A 102 19.18 -18.21 11.76
CA ALA A 102 18.55 -17.84 13.03
C ALA A 102 19.56 -17.08 13.93
N GLY A 103 19.11 -15.99 14.52
CA GLY A 103 19.94 -15.18 15.43
C GLY A 103 20.98 -14.27 14.76
N GLU A 104 21.10 -14.27 13.44
CA GLU A 104 21.99 -13.35 12.72
C GLU A 104 21.56 -11.88 12.89
N VAL A 105 20.26 -11.66 13.01
CA VAL A 105 19.65 -10.39 13.38
C VAL A 105 18.84 -10.58 14.65
N SER A 106 18.80 -9.56 15.49
CA SER A 106 18.02 -9.57 16.74
C SER A 106 17.15 -8.33 16.85
N CYS A 107 15.95 -8.48 17.39
CA CYS A 107 15.04 -7.40 17.72
C CYS A 107 14.94 -7.26 19.25
N GLY A 108 15.36 -6.09 19.79
CA GLY A 108 15.31 -5.86 21.23
C GLY A 108 16.09 -6.90 22.06
N GLY A 109 17.15 -7.49 21.49
CA GLY A 109 17.95 -8.55 22.12
C GLY A 109 17.41 -9.97 21.89
N GLN A 110 16.24 -10.13 21.31
CA GLN A 110 15.68 -11.42 20.93
C GLN A 110 16.14 -11.81 19.53
N PRO A 111 16.81 -12.96 19.35
CA PRO A 111 17.26 -13.42 18.05
C PRO A 111 16.07 -13.77 17.16
N LEU A 112 16.11 -13.32 15.88
CA LEU A 112 15.06 -13.64 14.93
C LEU A 112 15.17 -15.12 14.49
N PRO A 113 14.02 -15.82 14.39
CA PRO A 113 13.98 -17.19 13.91
C PRO A 113 14.17 -17.25 12.39
N ARG A 114 14.30 -18.47 11.85
CA ARG A 114 14.22 -18.76 10.42
C ARG A 114 12.77 -18.64 9.93
N ASN A 115 12.64 -18.54 8.61
CA ASN A 115 11.35 -18.52 7.91
C ASN A 115 10.42 -17.39 8.40
N ASN A 116 10.97 -16.19 8.50
CA ASN A 116 10.25 -15.05 9.05
C ASN A 116 10.61 -13.75 8.33
N ALA A 117 9.65 -12.84 8.28
CA ALA A 117 9.84 -11.41 8.06
C ALA A 117 9.26 -10.67 9.26
N VAL A 118 9.82 -9.53 9.63
CA VAL A 118 9.39 -8.79 10.82
C VAL A 118 9.78 -7.33 10.75
N TYR A 119 8.88 -6.45 11.16
CA TYR A 119 9.24 -5.10 11.57
C TYR A 119 9.68 -5.08 13.03
N CYS A 120 10.87 -4.62 13.30
CA CYS A 120 11.42 -4.45 14.65
C CYS A 120 11.27 -3.02 15.15
N SER A 121 10.35 -2.78 16.07
CA SER A 121 10.10 -1.46 16.66
C SER A 121 11.28 -0.93 17.49
N ARG A 122 12.04 -1.81 18.14
CA ARG A 122 13.21 -1.44 18.96
C ARG A 122 14.36 -0.86 18.15
N GLY A 123 14.47 -1.21 16.88
CA GLY A 123 15.54 -0.75 16.00
C GLY A 123 15.05 0.02 14.78
N ASP A 124 13.73 0.13 14.61
CA ASP A 124 13.05 0.73 13.47
C ASP A 124 13.58 0.17 12.14
N PHE A 125 13.46 -1.14 11.98
CA PHE A 125 13.91 -1.83 10.77
C PHE A 125 13.00 -3.00 10.40
N ILE A 126 12.97 -3.34 9.11
CA ILE A 126 12.39 -4.57 8.60
C ILE A 126 13.53 -5.56 8.37
N ALA A 127 13.35 -6.82 8.82
CA ALA A 127 14.27 -7.91 8.55
C ALA A 127 13.51 -9.12 8.01
N TYR A 128 14.09 -9.82 7.04
CA TYR A 128 13.51 -11.03 6.45
C TYR A 128 14.55 -12.12 6.20
N ASP A 129 14.14 -13.39 6.39
CA ASP A 129 14.94 -14.54 5.99
C ASP A 129 14.96 -14.64 4.47
N ILE A 130 16.12 -14.38 3.86
CA ILE A 130 16.25 -14.33 2.41
C ILE A 130 15.92 -15.67 1.72
N ALA A 131 16.27 -16.79 2.34
CA ALA A 131 16.03 -18.10 1.75
C ALA A 131 14.53 -18.44 1.72
N TRP A 132 13.83 -18.16 2.81
CA TRP A 132 12.39 -18.35 2.91
C TRP A 132 11.63 -17.38 1.97
N SER A 133 11.98 -16.11 2.00
CA SER A 133 11.30 -15.11 1.18
C SER A 133 11.48 -15.36 -0.32
N VAL A 134 12.69 -15.78 -0.76
CA VAL A 134 12.93 -16.15 -2.15
C VAL A 134 12.19 -17.46 -2.53
N ALA A 135 12.03 -18.39 -1.60
CA ALA A 135 11.24 -19.60 -1.86
C ALA A 135 9.75 -19.27 -2.04
N ALA A 136 9.20 -18.37 -1.21
CA ALA A 136 7.83 -17.87 -1.35
C ALA A 136 7.64 -17.09 -2.65
N PHE A 137 8.55 -16.17 -2.97
CA PHE A 137 8.58 -15.44 -4.23
C PHE A 137 8.53 -16.37 -5.45
N ARG A 138 9.30 -17.48 -5.44
CA ARG A 138 9.30 -18.47 -6.53
C ARG A 138 8.00 -19.26 -6.64
N GLN A 139 7.28 -19.41 -5.57
CA GLN A 139 6.06 -20.18 -5.52
C GLN A 139 4.82 -19.34 -5.85
N VAL A 140 4.81 -18.10 -5.43
CA VAL A 140 3.64 -17.20 -5.50
C VAL A 140 3.78 -16.19 -6.64
N GLY A 141 4.96 -15.55 -6.77
CA GLY A 141 5.23 -14.48 -7.73
C GLY A 141 5.78 -13.21 -7.07
N ASP A 142 6.07 -12.21 -7.87
CA ASP A 142 6.71 -10.97 -7.42
C ASP A 142 5.75 -10.03 -6.66
N ALA A 143 4.46 -10.06 -6.92
CA ALA A 143 3.47 -9.31 -6.16
C ALA A 143 3.47 -9.67 -4.67
N PHE A 144 3.81 -10.92 -4.31
CA PHE A 144 4.01 -11.33 -2.92
C PHE A 144 5.04 -10.46 -2.18
N VAL A 145 6.11 -10.03 -2.86
CA VAL A 145 7.15 -9.19 -2.25
C VAL A 145 6.60 -7.82 -1.86
N PHE A 146 5.77 -7.24 -2.73
CA PHE A 146 5.10 -5.96 -2.45
C PHE A 146 4.11 -6.07 -1.28
N TYR A 147 3.38 -7.18 -1.20
CA TYR A 147 2.53 -7.45 -0.04
C TYR A 147 3.35 -7.63 1.24
N LEU A 148 4.35 -8.52 1.23
CA LEU A 148 5.17 -8.82 2.42
C LEU A 148 5.81 -7.55 2.98
N LEU A 149 6.46 -6.76 2.11
CA LEU A 149 7.08 -5.51 2.52
C LEU A 149 6.03 -4.50 3.00
N GLY A 150 4.89 -4.39 2.32
CA GLY A 150 3.80 -3.50 2.69
C GLY A 150 3.22 -3.82 4.06
N HIS A 151 3.08 -5.10 4.41
CA HIS A 151 2.63 -5.58 5.70
C HIS A 151 3.63 -5.20 6.82
N GLU A 152 4.91 -5.51 6.64
CA GLU A 152 5.94 -5.13 7.62
C GLU A 152 6.09 -3.61 7.74
N TYR A 153 5.93 -2.90 6.64
CA TYR A 153 5.92 -1.44 6.64
C TYR A 153 4.74 -0.89 7.44
N ALA A 154 3.56 -1.51 7.31
CA ALA A 154 2.37 -1.13 8.06
C ALA A 154 2.56 -1.24 9.57
N HIS A 155 3.26 -2.26 10.07
CA HIS A 155 3.65 -2.33 11.48
C HIS A 155 4.49 -1.13 11.90
N GLY A 156 5.40 -0.67 11.05
CA GLY A 156 6.16 0.54 11.28
C GLY A 156 5.29 1.80 11.33
N ILE A 157 4.24 1.86 10.52
CA ILE A 157 3.26 2.94 10.52
C ILE A 157 2.39 2.89 11.78
N GLN A 158 1.94 1.70 12.21
CA GLN A 158 1.20 1.53 13.47
C GLN A 158 1.97 2.12 14.65
N VAL A 159 3.26 1.84 14.73
CA VAL A 159 4.14 2.43 15.77
C VAL A 159 4.20 3.95 15.69
N ARG A 160 4.30 4.52 14.48
CA ARG A 160 4.34 5.99 14.26
C ARG A 160 3.02 6.66 14.62
N LEU A 161 1.91 5.97 14.43
CA LEU A 161 0.58 6.45 14.79
C LEU A 161 0.21 6.16 16.26
N GLY A 162 1.05 5.43 17.01
CA GLY A 162 0.77 5.05 18.39
C GLY A 162 -0.37 4.04 18.53
N ILE A 163 -0.67 3.28 17.46
CA ILE A 163 -1.72 2.27 17.46
C ILE A 163 -1.27 1.08 18.29
N ASN A 164 -2.10 0.70 19.26
CA ASN A 164 -1.89 -0.47 20.11
C ASN A 164 -3.22 -1.22 20.26
N TYR A 165 -3.15 -2.52 20.11
CA TYR A 165 -4.29 -3.42 20.27
C TYR A 165 -4.10 -4.36 21.46
N SER A 166 -5.20 -4.82 22.04
CA SER A 166 -5.18 -5.80 23.12
C SER A 166 -4.82 -7.20 22.65
N PHE A 167 -5.05 -7.50 21.39
CA PHE A 167 -4.78 -8.80 20.77
C PHE A 167 -3.94 -8.64 19.50
N THR A 168 -2.97 -9.52 19.31
CA THR A 168 -2.06 -9.51 18.16
C THR A 168 -2.84 -9.55 16.84
N ILE A 169 -3.85 -10.41 16.73
CA ILE A 169 -4.68 -10.54 15.52
C ILE A 169 -5.26 -9.21 15.01
N GLN A 170 -5.64 -8.32 15.91
CA GLN A 170 -6.19 -7.01 15.51
C GLN A 170 -5.12 -6.14 14.83
N GLN A 171 -3.90 -6.20 15.35
CA GLN A 171 -2.74 -5.51 14.79
C GLN A 171 -2.36 -6.08 13.44
N GLU A 172 -2.37 -7.39 13.31
CA GLU A 172 -2.05 -8.10 12.08
C GLU A 172 -3.06 -7.84 10.96
N LEU A 173 -4.36 -8.00 11.25
CA LEU A 173 -5.41 -7.73 10.27
C LEU A 173 -5.45 -6.24 9.86
N GLN A 174 -5.13 -5.33 10.76
CA GLN A 174 -4.97 -3.93 10.37
C GLN A 174 -3.75 -3.72 9.48
N ALA A 175 -2.63 -4.39 9.75
CA ALA A 175 -1.44 -4.31 8.91
C ALA A 175 -1.72 -4.85 7.50
N ASP A 176 -2.46 -5.97 7.37
CA ASP A 176 -2.92 -6.46 6.07
C ASP A 176 -3.80 -5.44 5.34
N CYS A 177 -4.76 -4.83 6.04
CA CYS A 177 -5.60 -3.78 5.44
C CYS A 177 -4.77 -2.59 4.97
N MET A 178 -3.82 -2.14 5.75
CA MET A 178 -2.95 -1.02 5.40
C MET A 178 -2.03 -1.36 4.21
N ALA A 179 -1.53 -2.61 4.14
CA ALA A 179 -0.78 -3.11 3.00
C ALA A 179 -1.65 -3.12 1.74
N GLY A 180 -2.87 -3.61 1.84
CA GLY A 180 -3.84 -3.56 0.74
C GLY A 180 -4.14 -2.13 0.29
N ALA A 181 -4.36 -1.22 1.24
CA ALA A 181 -4.66 0.18 0.94
C ALA A 181 -3.53 0.87 0.19
N TYR A 182 -2.30 0.69 0.66
CA TYR A 182 -1.11 1.24 0.00
C TYR A 182 -0.99 0.74 -1.44
N LEU A 183 -1.14 -0.57 -1.67
CA LEU A 183 -1.02 -1.16 -3.00
C LEU A 183 -2.18 -0.72 -3.91
N GLY A 184 -3.41 -0.81 -3.44
CA GLY A 184 -4.58 -0.41 -4.22
C GLY A 184 -4.60 1.07 -4.58
N ASP A 185 -4.19 1.95 -3.66
CA ASP A 185 -4.08 3.39 -3.94
C ASP A 185 -2.95 3.67 -4.92
N SER A 186 -1.80 2.99 -4.79
CA SER A 186 -0.67 3.15 -5.71
C SER A 186 -0.99 2.67 -7.13
N VAL A 187 -1.80 1.61 -7.27
CA VAL A 187 -2.31 1.18 -8.58
C VAL A 187 -3.28 2.21 -9.16
N ARG A 188 -4.19 2.73 -8.36
CA ARG A 188 -5.17 3.74 -8.81
C ARG A 188 -4.53 5.08 -9.19
N SER A 189 -3.45 5.46 -8.52
CA SER A 189 -2.69 6.68 -8.86
C SER A 189 -1.75 6.49 -10.05
N GLY A 190 -1.44 5.25 -10.44
CA GLY A 190 -0.49 4.92 -11.49
C GLY A 190 0.97 4.91 -11.02
N ASP A 191 1.21 4.92 -9.71
CA ASP A 191 2.54 4.80 -9.10
C ASP A 191 3.03 3.35 -9.10
N LEU A 192 2.11 2.40 -9.19
CA LEU A 192 2.35 0.97 -9.36
C LEU A 192 1.49 0.44 -10.51
N ASN A 193 2.09 -0.35 -11.41
CA ASN A 193 1.36 -1.07 -12.45
C ASN A 193 1.46 -2.56 -12.17
N LEU A 194 0.31 -3.23 -12.16
CA LEU A 194 0.24 -4.66 -12.00
C LEU A 194 0.34 -5.37 -13.36
N ALA A 195 1.05 -6.49 -13.39
CA ALA A 195 1.04 -7.43 -14.50
C ALA A 195 -0.20 -8.35 -14.43
N GLU A 196 -0.40 -9.14 -15.47
CA GLU A 196 -1.44 -10.18 -15.48
C GLU A 196 -1.08 -11.27 -14.46
N GLY A 197 -1.99 -11.54 -13.52
CA GLY A 197 -1.81 -12.54 -12.47
C GLY A 197 -1.56 -11.96 -11.08
N ASP A 198 -1.00 -10.75 -10.95
CA ASP A 198 -0.58 -10.16 -9.66
C ASP A 198 -1.69 -10.11 -8.60
N LEU A 199 -2.94 -9.88 -8.99
CA LEU A 199 -4.05 -9.89 -8.03
C LEU A 199 -4.27 -11.28 -7.41
N GLU A 200 -4.03 -12.34 -8.18
CA GLU A 200 -4.09 -13.70 -7.67
C GLU A 200 -2.87 -14.01 -6.80
N GLU A 201 -1.69 -13.53 -7.19
CA GLU A 201 -0.48 -13.63 -6.36
C GLU A 201 -0.63 -12.93 -5.01
N PHE A 202 -1.27 -11.76 -4.95
CA PHE A 202 -1.64 -11.15 -3.68
C PHE A 202 -2.55 -12.06 -2.87
N ARG A 203 -3.57 -12.65 -3.47
CA ARG A 203 -4.50 -13.55 -2.80
C ARG A 203 -3.80 -14.79 -2.24
N GLU A 204 -3.00 -15.44 -3.07
CA GLU A 204 -2.22 -16.63 -2.69
C GLU A 204 -1.18 -16.30 -1.63
N GLY A 205 -0.46 -15.20 -1.77
CA GLY A 205 0.55 -14.75 -0.84
C GLY A 205 0.01 -14.44 0.54
N VAL A 206 -1.10 -13.69 0.61
CA VAL A 206 -1.79 -13.40 1.88
C VAL A 206 -2.31 -14.69 2.53
N ALA A 207 -2.92 -15.57 1.73
CA ALA A 207 -3.47 -16.82 2.23
C ALA A 207 -2.38 -17.76 2.78
N ALA A 208 -1.20 -17.77 2.15
CA ALA A 208 -0.09 -18.65 2.52
C ALA A 208 0.53 -18.34 3.90
N VAL A 209 0.29 -17.14 4.42
CA VAL A 209 0.81 -16.70 5.75
C VAL A 209 -0.27 -16.65 6.83
N GLY A 210 -1.44 -17.22 6.57
CA GLY A 210 -2.52 -17.35 7.55
C GLY A 210 -2.28 -18.44 8.57
N ASP A 211 -2.83 -18.27 9.76
CA ASP A 211 -2.82 -19.24 10.84
C ASP A 211 -3.73 -20.44 10.54
N ASP A 212 -3.50 -21.53 11.25
CA ASP A 212 -4.42 -22.67 11.29
C ASP A 212 -5.81 -22.20 11.75
N PRO A 213 -6.89 -22.57 11.03
CA PRO A 213 -8.25 -22.19 11.42
C PRO A 213 -8.67 -22.60 12.83
N ASP A 214 -8.04 -23.64 13.40
CA ASP A 214 -8.30 -24.11 14.75
C ASP A 214 -7.53 -23.33 15.83
N GLN A 215 -6.61 -22.43 15.44
CA GLN A 215 -5.89 -21.58 16.38
C GLN A 215 -6.84 -20.57 17.03
N PRO A 216 -6.89 -20.48 18.38
CA PRO A 216 -7.74 -19.49 19.04
C PRO A 216 -7.33 -18.05 18.61
N TRP A 217 -8.30 -17.26 18.16
CA TRP A 217 -8.06 -15.87 17.72
C TRP A 217 -7.41 -14.96 18.79
N PHE A 218 -7.57 -15.31 20.08
CA PHE A 218 -6.99 -14.58 21.21
C PHE A 218 -5.61 -15.11 21.63
N ALA A 219 -5.08 -16.12 20.95
CA ALA A 219 -3.74 -16.64 21.25
C ALA A 219 -2.68 -15.58 21.01
N GLU A 220 -1.67 -15.55 21.88
CA GLU A 220 -0.51 -14.69 21.67
C GLU A 220 0.19 -15.07 20.36
N GLY A 221 0.46 -14.07 19.51
CA GLY A 221 1.06 -14.27 18.21
C GLY A 221 0.08 -14.74 17.13
N SER A 222 -1.23 -14.72 17.38
CA SER A 222 -2.22 -15.02 16.32
C SER A 222 -2.20 -13.94 15.26
N HIS A 223 -2.04 -14.35 13.98
CA HIS A 223 -2.04 -13.46 12.81
C HIS A 223 -3.41 -13.40 12.12
N GLY A 224 -4.28 -14.36 12.39
CA GLY A 224 -5.56 -14.55 11.72
C GLY A 224 -5.50 -15.64 10.64
N THR A 225 -6.66 -16.22 10.37
CA THR A 225 -6.77 -17.26 9.33
C THR A 225 -6.52 -16.68 7.93
N SER A 226 -6.20 -17.53 6.97
CA SER A 226 -6.05 -17.15 5.56
C SER A 226 -7.25 -16.33 5.04
N GLU A 227 -8.47 -16.68 5.43
CA GLU A 227 -9.69 -15.96 5.05
C GLU A 227 -9.73 -14.56 5.66
N GLN A 228 -9.51 -14.44 6.98
CA GLN A 228 -9.51 -13.15 7.68
C GLN A 228 -8.45 -12.19 7.13
N ARG A 229 -7.25 -12.68 6.91
CA ARG A 229 -6.14 -11.90 6.35
C ARG A 229 -6.45 -11.44 4.92
N THR A 230 -6.91 -12.35 4.05
CA THR A 230 -7.29 -12.03 2.67
C THR A 230 -8.42 -11.01 2.61
N GLU A 231 -9.48 -11.19 3.42
CA GLU A 231 -10.59 -10.21 3.51
C GLU A 231 -10.08 -8.84 3.95
N SER A 232 -9.20 -8.80 4.96
CA SER A 232 -8.65 -7.55 5.48
C SER A 232 -7.80 -6.83 4.43
N PHE A 233 -6.91 -7.55 3.74
CA PHE A 233 -6.09 -7.01 2.67
C PHE A 233 -6.95 -6.42 1.54
N PHE A 234 -7.87 -7.20 0.98
CA PHE A 234 -8.69 -6.73 -0.14
C PHE A 234 -9.67 -5.62 0.27
N ARG A 235 -10.13 -5.58 1.51
CA ARG A 235 -10.89 -4.44 2.04
C ARG A 235 -10.07 -3.14 1.94
N GLY A 236 -8.81 -3.17 2.32
CA GLY A 236 -7.89 -2.03 2.16
C GLY A 236 -7.61 -1.71 0.70
N TYR A 237 -7.29 -2.72 -0.11
CA TYR A 237 -7.00 -2.59 -1.53
C TYR A 237 -8.12 -1.89 -2.32
N GLU A 238 -9.37 -2.26 -2.04
CA GLU A 238 -10.53 -1.71 -2.73
C GLU A 238 -10.97 -0.35 -2.19
N ARG A 239 -10.80 -0.10 -0.87
CA ARG A 239 -11.45 1.02 -0.18
C ARG A 239 -10.49 2.01 0.46
N SER A 240 -9.18 1.85 0.25
CA SER A 240 -8.14 2.72 0.82
C SER A 240 -8.06 2.68 2.36
N LEU A 241 -7.15 3.49 2.93
CA LEU A 241 -6.88 3.55 4.38
C LEU A 241 -8.11 3.83 5.27
N LYS A 242 -9.13 4.49 4.74
CA LYS A 242 -10.36 4.75 5.49
C LYS A 242 -11.11 3.48 5.93
N ALA A 243 -10.79 2.34 5.33
CA ALA A 243 -11.37 1.04 5.68
C ALA A 243 -10.52 0.26 6.71
N CYS A 244 -9.40 0.84 7.18
CA CYS A 244 -8.41 0.15 8.02
C CYS A 244 -8.43 0.57 9.50
N ASP A 245 -9.45 1.29 9.95
CA ASP A 245 -9.66 1.69 11.35
C ASP A 245 -8.39 2.30 11.99
N LEU A 246 -7.89 3.39 11.43
CA LEU A 246 -6.67 4.06 11.91
C LEU A 246 -6.89 4.94 13.17
N GLY A 247 -8.08 4.97 13.74
CA GLY A 247 -8.43 5.76 14.93
C GLY A 247 -9.19 7.03 14.59
#